data_0cac99ad9bd685f3438e2893880a97ab
#
_entry.id   0cac99ad9bd685f3438e2893880a97ab
#
_cell.length_a   1.000
_cell.length_b   1.000
_cell.length_c   1.000
_cell.angle_alpha   90.00
_cell.angle_beta   90.00
_cell.angle_gamma   90.00
#
_symmetry.space_group_name_H-M   'P 1'
#
loop_
_entity.id
_entity.type
_entity.pdbx_description
1 polymer ?
#
loop_
_entity_poly.entity_id
_entity_poly.type
_entity_poly.pdbx_seq_one_letter_code
_entity_poly.pdbx_strand_id
1 'polypeptide(L)'
;MRQAEETIHGWLDPDWLRGAIIAEVLEELLHAIPEAPLRSVPTRQTFSWPSEAPTAIVKRTRGDQFRDRWYDYLRGSARSPGQREFENLRDLARAGIPVPRPLGWGAMGSLSFVLMERVEHSKTLRQSLEEGEGSVPPQLLDGLAQLVASLHRAGWYHRDLYLEHVILRPDGSLCLLDLGRARQQASPRSRWLAKDLGALLHSLPDRIPAATRLRFLARYLDLCGIHGARARRTWARAAEQRRARIASHAPRHVSAANPAS
;
A
#
# COMPACT_ATOMS: atom_id res chain seq x y z
N MET A 1 -3.91 -1.90 41.67
CA MET A 1 -4.43 -1.57 40.32
C MET A 1 -4.60 -2.86 39.58
N ARG A 2 -5.83 -3.33 39.32
CA ARG A 2 -6.07 -4.50 38.45
C ARG A 2 -5.68 -4.09 37.04
N GLN A 3 -4.71 -4.77 36.43
CA GLN A 3 -4.53 -4.71 34.96
C GLN A 3 -5.86 -5.20 34.35
N ALA A 4 -6.56 -4.32 33.66
CA ALA A 4 -7.66 -4.74 32.82
C ALA A 4 -7.07 -5.74 31.83
N GLU A 5 -7.59 -6.98 31.83
CA GLU A 5 -7.25 -7.96 30.79
C GLU A 5 -7.60 -7.34 29.45
N GLU A 6 -6.58 -7.02 28.66
CA GLU A 6 -6.79 -6.47 27.32
C GLU A 6 -7.38 -7.58 26.44
N THR A 7 -8.65 -7.45 26.10
CA THR A 7 -9.36 -8.43 25.26
C THR A 7 -8.84 -8.37 23.83
N ILE A 8 -8.58 -9.56 23.27
CA ILE A 8 -8.22 -9.68 21.84
C ILE A 8 -9.49 -9.58 21.00
N HIS A 9 -9.45 -8.69 20.02
CA HIS A 9 -10.48 -8.55 19.00
C HIS A 9 -9.90 -8.85 17.64
N GLY A 10 -10.61 -9.58 16.80
CA GLY A 10 -10.10 -9.89 15.45
C GLY A 10 -11.06 -10.74 14.64
N TRP A 11 -10.66 -10.94 13.41
CA TRP A 11 -11.31 -11.84 12.46
C TRP A 11 -10.25 -12.50 11.58
N LEU A 12 -10.38 -13.78 11.34
CA LEU A 12 -9.57 -14.56 10.42
C LEU A 12 -10.46 -15.30 9.42
N ASP A 13 -10.00 -15.44 8.19
CA ASP A 13 -10.67 -16.18 7.13
C ASP A 13 -10.77 -17.66 7.52
N PRO A 14 -11.98 -18.22 7.69
CA PRO A 14 -12.16 -19.61 8.12
C PRO A 14 -11.58 -20.62 7.13
N ASP A 15 -11.64 -20.34 5.83
CA ASP A 15 -11.12 -21.21 4.79
C ASP A 15 -9.59 -21.28 4.83
N TRP A 16 -8.96 -20.17 5.22
CA TRP A 16 -7.52 -20.08 5.38
C TRP A 16 -7.03 -20.78 6.67
N LEU A 17 -7.80 -20.69 7.76
CA LEU A 17 -7.49 -21.31 9.06
C LEU A 17 -7.41 -22.85 9.03
N ARG A 18 -8.09 -23.49 8.07
CA ARG A 18 -8.12 -24.96 7.93
C ARG A 18 -8.42 -25.72 9.25
N GLY A 19 -9.28 -25.16 10.09
CA GLY A 19 -9.69 -25.78 11.35
C GLY A 19 -8.88 -25.39 12.60
N ALA A 20 -7.89 -24.50 12.47
CA ALA A 20 -7.19 -23.97 13.64
C ALA A 20 -8.10 -23.09 14.50
N ILE A 21 -7.84 -23.01 15.80
CA ILE A 21 -8.63 -22.23 16.76
C ILE A 21 -8.30 -20.74 16.57
N ILE A 22 -9.29 -19.94 16.22
CA ILE A 22 -9.13 -18.50 15.93
C ILE A 22 -8.43 -17.76 17.06
N ALA A 23 -8.81 -17.99 18.31
CA ALA A 23 -8.23 -17.29 19.46
C ALA A 23 -6.72 -17.55 19.60
N GLU A 24 -6.29 -18.79 19.42
CA GLU A 24 -4.88 -19.19 19.51
C GLU A 24 -4.04 -18.54 18.41
N VAL A 25 -4.55 -18.55 17.17
CA VAL A 25 -3.86 -17.92 16.04
C VAL A 25 -3.80 -16.40 16.18
N LEU A 26 -4.85 -15.76 16.69
CA LEU A 26 -4.83 -14.31 16.95
C LEU A 26 -3.78 -13.95 18.00
N GLU A 27 -3.69 -14.71 19.08
CA GLU A 27 -2.72 -14.51 20.15
C GLU A 27 -1.31 -14.72 19.63
N GLU A 28 -1.06 -15.80 18.89
CA GLU A 28 0.23 -16.07 18.26
C GLU A 28 0.66 -14.92 17.34
N LEU A 29 -0.19 -14.48 16.43
CA LEU A 29 0.16 -13.40 15.49
C LEU A 29 0.39 -12.05 16.16
N LEU A 30 -0.25 -11.78 17.30
CA LEU A 30 0.00 -10.57 18.09
C LEU A 30 1.37 -10.62 18.79
N HIS A 31 1.81 -11.81 19.25
CA HIS A 31 3.00 -11.96 20.11
C HIS A 31 4.19 -12.65 19.45
N ALA A 32 4.03 -13.26 18.27
CA ALA A 32 5.11 -13.93 17.57
C ALA A 32 6.40 -13.09 17.49
N ILE A 33 7.53 -13.70 17.77
CA ILE A 33 8.85 -13.09 17.57
C ILE A 33 9.37 -13.64 16.24
N PRO A 34 9.36 -12.85 15.16
CA PRO A 34 9.82 -13.34 13.87
C PRO A 34 11.34 -13.51 13.88
N GLU A 35 11.83 -14.68 13.49
CA GLU A 35 13.27 -14.98 13.37
C GLU A 35 13.95 -14.12 12.31
N ALA A 36 13.26 -13.91 11.17
CA ALA A 36 13.75 -13.10 10.05
C ALA A 36 12.66 -12.14 9.56
N PRO A 37 12.50 -10.97 10.19
CA PRO A 37 11.50 -10.01 9.74
C PRO A 37 11.90 -9.40 8.38
N LEU A 38 10.95 -9.32 7.45
CA LEU A 38 11.13 -8.62 6.17
C LEU A 38 11.38 -7.12 6.36
N ARG A 39 10.82 -6.57 7.46
CA ARG A 39 11.04 -5.20 7.89
C ARG A 39 10.80 -5.11 9.40
N SER A 40 11.68 -4.41 10.11
CA SER A 40 11.50 -4.14 11.54
C SER A 40 11.90 -2.70 11.86
N VAL A 41 10.96 -1.97 12.46
CA VAL A 41 11.18 -0.66 13.07
C VAL A 41 10.43 -0.65 14.42
N PRO A 42 10.74 0.23 15.38
CA PRO A 42 10.20 0.16 16.75
C PRO A 42 8.67 0.04 16.86
N THR A 43 7.95 0.62 15.90
CA THR A 43 6.47 0.63 15.91
C THR A 43 5.82 -0.26 14.86
N ARG A 44 6.60 -0.91 13.98
CA ARG A 44 6.05 -1.74 12.91
C ARG A 44 6.99 -2.88 12.54
N GLN A 45 6.42 -4.07 12.40
CA GLN A 45 7.12 -5.25 11.93
C GLN A 45 6.34 -5.88 10.78
N THR A 46 7.06 -6.39 9.79
CA THR A 46 6.48 -7.18 8.68
C THR A 46 7.25 -8.48 8.59
N PHE A 47 6.55 -9.59 8.57
CA PHE A 47 7.16 -10.92 8.52
C PHE A 47 6.25 -11.91 7.77
N SER A 48 6.85 -13.01 7.32
CA SER A 48 6.13 -14.11 6.68
C SER A 48 5.57 -15.07 7.74
N TRP A 49 4.41 -15.66 7.47
CA TRP A 49 3.78 -16.63 8.36
C TRP A 49 3.05 -17.72 7.55
N PRO A 50 3.05 -19.01 8.00
CA PRO A 50 3.97 -19.54 9.00
C PRO A 50 5.42 -19.46 8.53
N SER A 51 6.39 -19.51 9.47
CA SER A 51 7.82 -19.30 9.15
C SER A 51 8.39 -20.36 8.21
N GLU A 52 7.99 -21.61 8.38
CA GLU A 52 8.51 -22.76 7.61
C GLU A 52 7.95 -22.86 6.20
N ALA A 53 6.68 -22.47 6.00
CA ALA A 53 6.00 -22.52 4.70
C ALA A 53 5.17 -21.24 4.49
N PRO A 54 5.83 -20.11 4.17
CA PRO A 54 5.19 -18.81 4.21
C PRO A 54 4.16 -18.64 3.10
N THR A 55 2.88 -18.69 3.45
CA THR A 55 1.75 -18.42 2.56
C THR A 55 1.12 -17.05 2.78
N ALA A 56 1.47 -16.39 3.90
CA ALA A 56 0.91 -15.12 4.29
C ALA A 56 1.98 -14.12 4.76
N ILE A 57 1.61 -12.86 4.75
CA ILE A 57 2.38 -11.74 5.29
C ILE A 57 1.61 -11.13 6.45
N VAL A 58 2.29 -10.96 7.56
CA VAL A 58 1.80 -10.25 8.74
C VAL A 58 2.44 -8.87 8.80
N LYS A 59 1.62 -7.83 8.87
CA LYS A 59 2.08 -6.49 9.24
C LYS A 59 1.55 -6.16 10.62
N ARG A 60 2.42 -6.13 11.61
CA ARG A 60 2.10 -5.80 12.99
C ARG A 60 2.51 -4.37 13.29
N THR A 61 1.64 -3.63 13.97
CA THR A 61 1.84 -2.23 14.30
C THR A 61 1.52 -2.00 15.77
N ARG A 62 2.39 -1.25 16.46
CA ARG A 62 2.16 -0.78 17.83
C ARG A 62 1.82 0.72 17.79
N GLY A 63 0.67 1.07 18.35
CA GLY A 63 0.13 2.44 18.30
C GLY A 63 -0.44 2.81 16.93
N ASP A 64 -0.92 4.04 16.81
CA ASP A 64 -1.47 4.60 15.57
C ASP A 64 -1.00 6.04 15.37
N GLN A 65 -0.94 6.48 14.14
CA GLN A 65 -0.64 7.88 13.84
C GLN A 65 -1.82 8.76 14.28
N PHE A 66 -1.54 9.80 15.04
CA PHE A 66 -2.57 10.71 15.59
C PHE A 66 -3.57 11.20 14.53
N ARG A 67 -3.11 11.54 13.33
CA ARG A 67 -3.96 12.01 12.22
C ARG A 67 -4.91 10.94 11.68
N ASP A 68 -4.49 9.69 11.64
CA ASP A 68 -5.33 8.60 11.14
C ASP A 68 -6.33 8.18 12.20
N ARG A 69 -5.93 8.16 13.47
CA ARG A 69 -6.81 7.95 14.63
C ARG A 69 -7.89 9.04 14.74
N TRP A 70 -7.50 10.29 14.58
CA TRP A 70 -8.44 11.42 14.57
C TRP A 70 -9.44 11.36 13.42
N TYR A 71 -8.99 10.97 12.24
CA TYR A 71 -9.85 10.78 11.07
C TYR A 71 -10.89 9.68 11.29
N ASP A 72 -10.52 8.55 11.87
CA ASP A 72 -11.43 7.46 12.19
C ASP A 72 -12.41 7.86 13.31
N TYR A 73 -11.95 8.55 14.33
CA TYR A 73 -12.79 9.09 15.41
C TYR A 73 -13.88 10.03 14.87
N LEU A 74 -13.54 10.96 13.99
CA LEU A 74 -14.52 11.87 13.37
C LEU A 74 -15.57 11.16 12.52
N ARG A 75 -15.32 9.91 12.12
CA ARG A 75 -16.26 9.06 11.38
C ARG A 75 -17.00 8.05 12.25
N GLY A 76 -16.87 8.19 13.56
CA GLY A 76 -17.53 7.29 14.51
C GLY A 76 -16.97 5.87 14.52
N SER A 77 -15.71 5.67 14.04
CA SER A 77 -15.05 4.37 14.02
C SER A 77 -13.73 4.41 14.78
N ALA A 78 -13.57 3.54 15.77
CA ALA A 78 -12.35 3.38 16.56
C ALA A 78 -11.52 2.18 16.06
N ARG A 79 -11.22 2.15 14.73
CA ARG A 79 -10.50 1.04 14.10
C ARG A 79 -9.03 1.03 14.48
N SER A 80 -8.49 -0.15 14.75
CA SER A 80 -7.05 -0.34 14.84
C SER A 80 -6.36 -0.19 13.48
N PRO A 81 -5.05 0.09 13.41
CA PRO A 81 -4.32 0.12 12.15
C PRO A 81 -4.44 -1.16 11.33
N GLY A 82 -4.39 -2.32 11.97
CA GLY A 82 -4.55 -3.62 11.33
C GLY A 82 -5.95 -3.80 10.74
N GLN A 83 -6.99 -3.50 11.50
CA GLN A 83 -8.38 -3.55 11.01
C GLN A 83 -8.61 -2.60 9.83
N ARG A 84 -8.10 -1.38 9.90
CA ARG A 84 -8.23 -0.40 8.82
C ARG A 84 -7.58 -0.87 7.53
N GLU A 85 -6.36 -1.43 7.60
CA GLU A 85 -5.68 -1.97 6.41
C GLU A 85 -6.41 -3.18 5.85
N PHE A 86 -6.92 -4.08 6.72
CA PHE A 86 -7.74 -5.22 6.32
C PHE A 86 -9.00 -4.78 5.56
N GLU A 87 -9.76 -3.83 6.10
CA GLU A 87 -10.97 -3.32 5.47
C GLU A 87 -10.66 -2.64 4.12
N ASN A 88 -9.59 -1.85 4.04
CA ASN A 88 -9.15 -1.24 2.80
C ASN A 88 -8.80 -2.29 1.74
N LEU A 89 -8.05 -3.35 2.10
CA LEU A 89 -7.73 -4.46 1.20
C LEU A 89 -8.99 -5.15 0.70
N ARG A 90 -9.92 -5.49 1.61
CA ARG A 90 -11.18 -6.14 1.28
C ARG A 90 -12.02 -5.30 0.32
N ASP A 91 -12.17 -4.02 0.60
CA ASP A 91 -13.05 -3.15 -0.18
C ASP A 91 -12.43 -2.78 -1.54
N LEU A 92 -11.10 -2.68 -1.63
CA LEU A 92 -10.38 -2.53 -2.89
C LEU A 92 -10.46 -3.80 -3.75
N ALA A 93 -10.30 -4.97 -3.16
CA ALA A 93 -10.47 -6.24 -3.87
C ALA A 93 -11.90 -6.37 -4.44
N ARG A 94 -12.93 -6.00 -3.66
CA ARG A 94 -14.33 -5.94 -4.14
C ARG A 94 -14.55 -4.95 -5.27
N ALA A 95 -13.79 -3.86 -5.29
CA ALA A 95 -13.79 -2.88 -6.38
C ALA A 95 -12.98 -3.33 -7.61
N GLY A 96 -12.44 -4.56 -7.61
CA GLY A 96 -11.64 -5.09 -8.71
C GLY A 96 -10.23 -4.50 -8.81
N ILE A 97 -9.74 -3.85 -7.76
CA ILE A 97 -8.37 -3.35 -7.72
C ILE A 97 -7.43 -4.47 -7.28
N PRO A 98 -6.37 -4.77 -8.04
CA PRO A 98 -5.39 -5.80 -7.69
C PRO A 98 -4.64 -5.45 -6.41
N VAL A 99 -4.95 -6.15 -5.34
CA VAL A 99 -4.35 -6.05 -4.01
C VAL A 99 -4.13 -7.47 -3.44
N PRO A 100 -3.28 -7.67 -2.43
CA PRO A 100 -3.20 -8.95 -1.72
C PRO A 100 -4.57 -9.33 -1.14
N ARG A 101 -4.91 -10.62 -1.20
CA ARG A 101 -6.12 -11.12 -0.55
C ARG A 101 -6.02 -10.92 0.96
N PRO A 102 -6.94 -10.20 1.60
CA PRO A 102 -6.97 -10.06 3.05
C PRO A 102 -7.39 -11.37 3.69
N LEU A 103 -6.63 -11.84 4.68
CA LEU A 103 -6.86 -13.11 5.40
C LEU A 103 -7.31 -12.87 6.83
N GLY A 104 -7.07 -11.68 7.38
CA GLY A 104 -7.54 -11.37 8.72
C GLY A 104 -6.90 -10.14 9.35
N TRP A 105 -7.34 -9.86 10.56
CA TRP A 105 -6.76 -8.82 11.42
C TRP A 105 -6.99 -9.17 12.88
N GLY A 106 -6.15 -8.63 13.76
CA GLY A 106 -6.33 -8.73 15.20
C GLY A 106 -5.80 -7.47 15.88
N ALA A 107 -6.35 -7.19 17.06
CA ALA A 107 -5.94 -6.07 17.90
C ALA A 107 -6.10 -6.40 19.39
N MET A 108 -5.16 -5.89 20.21
CA MET A 108 -5.17 -5.95 21.65
C MET A 108 -4.49 -4.68 22.18
N GLY A 109 -5.22 -3.84 22.88
CA GLY A 109 -4.73 -2.56 23.34
C GLY A 109 -4.18 -1.68 22.22
N SER A 110 -2.90 -1.33 22.29
CA SER A 110 -2.22 -0.55 21.25
C SER A 110 -1.58 -1.38 20.15
N LEU A 111 -1.60 -2.71 20.27
CA LEU A 111 -1.02 -3.63 19.31
C LEU A 111 -2.08 -4.10 18.31
N SER A 112 -1.75 -4.16 17.05
CA SER A 112 -2.62 -4.72 16.01
C SER A 112 -1.83 -5.30 14.86
N PHE A 113 -2.45 -6.23 14.12
CA PHE A 113 -1.88 -6.73 12.89
C PHE A 113 -2.94 -6.79 11.77
N VAL A 114 -2.47 -6.83 10.54
CA VAL A 114 -3.20 -7.30 9.38
C VAL A 114 -2.47 -8.52 8.81
N LEU A 115 -3.24 -9.51 8.43
CA LEU A 115 -2.80 -10.73 7.76
C LEU A 115 -3.31 -10.71 6.32
N MET A 116 -2.42 -10.94 5.37
CA MET A 116 -2.74 -10.98 3.95
C MET A 116 -1.98 -12.08 3.25
N GLU A 117 -2.52 -12.58 2.15
CA GLU A 117 -1.84 -13.55 1.31
C GLU A 117 -0.50 -13.02 0.80
N ARG A 118 0.51 -13.87 0.81
CA ARG A 118 1.80 -13.55 0.21
C ARG A 118 1.65 -13.47 -1.29
N VAL A 119 1.87 -12.29 -1.84
CA VAL A 119 1.88 -12.10 -3.29
C VAL A 119 3.18 -12.68 -3.84
N GLU A 120 3.06 -13.67 -4.73
CA GLU A 120 4.20 -14.11 -5.51
C GLU A 120 4.65 -12.96 -6.41
N HIS A 121 5.92 -12.62 -6.30
CA HIS A 121 6.49 -11.52 -7.07
C HIS A 121 7.97 -11.73 -7.30
N SER A 122 8.43 -11.26 -8.43
CA SER A 122 9.86 -11.20 -8.73
C SER A 122 10.50 -9.98 -8.06
N LYS A 123 9.84 -8.81 -8.17
CA LYS A 123 10.40 -7.50 -7.75
C LYS A 123 9.30 -6.47 -7.53
N THR A 124 9.62 -5.41 -6.78
CA THR A 124 8.83 -4.18 -6.83
C THR A 124 8.97 -3.53 -8.21
N LEU A 125 7.98 -2.74 -8.59
CA LEU A 125 8.05 -2.03 -9.87
C LEU A 125 9.25 -1.07 -9.93
N ARG A 126 9.64 -0.48 -8.80
CA ARG A 126 10.85 0.33 -8.72
C ARG A 126 12.10 -0.47 -9.06
N GLN A 127 12.30 -1.62 -8.41
CA GLN A 127 13.45 -2.50 -8.67
C GLN A 127 13.48 -2.96 -10.14
N SER A 128 12.32 -3.38 -10.68
CA SER A 128 12.22 -3.77 -12.08
C SER A 128 12.61 -2.64 -13.04
N LEU A 129 12.21 -1.41 -12.74
CA LEU A 129 12.62 -0.25 -13.53
C LEU A 129 14.08 0.14 -13.32
N GLU A 130 14.67 -0.07 -12.16
CA GLU A 130 16.08 0.21 -11.89
C GLU A 130 17.03 -0.77 -12.57
N GLU A 131 16.63 -1.99 -12.76
CA GLU A 131 17.42 -3.04 -13.42
C GLU A 131 17.26 -3.04 -14.96
N GLY A 132 16.14 -2.55 -15.47
CA GLY A 132 15.90 -2.47 -16.90
C GLY A 132 16.82 -1.44 -17.57
N GLU A 133 17.17 -1.60 -18.85
CA GLU A 133 18.12 -0.78 -19.62
C GLU A 133 17.58 0.63 -20.01
N GLY A 134 16.81 1.29 -19.13
CA GLY A 134 16.34 2.67 -19.35
C GLY A 134 15.06 2.82 -20.19
N SER A 135 14.56 1.77 -20.82
CA SER A 135 13.27 1.78 -21.50
C SER A 135 12.19 1.13 -20.62
N VAL A 136 11.03 1.77 -20.52
CA VAL A 136 9.85 1.19 -19.88
C VAL A 136 9.01 0.52 -20.97
N PRO A 137 8.75 -0.79 -20.88
CA PRO A 137 7.87 -1.46 -21.83
C PRO A 137 6.52 -0.75 -21.91
N PRO A 138 5.98 -0.47 -23.12
CA PRO A 138 4.69 0.21 -23.27
C PRO A 138 3.57 -0.48 -22.49
N GLN A 139 3.54 -1.82 -22.47
CA GLN A 139 2.55 -2.62 -21.76
C GLN A 139 2.60 -2.39 -20.25
N LEU A 140 3.80 -2.27 -19.68
CA LEU A 140 3.99 -1.99 -18.25
C LEU A 140 3.53 -0.58 -17.91
N LEU A 141 3.81 0.40 -18.78
CA LEU A 141 3.37 1.77 -18.62
C LEU A 141 1.83 1.89 -18.69
N ASP A 142 1.23 1.19 -19.64
CA ASP A 142 -0.23 1.13 -19.79
C ASP A 142 -0.89 0.42 -18.61
N GLY A 143 -0.34 -0.70 -18.17
CA GLY A 143 -0.81 -1.43 -16.98
C GLY A 143 -0.77 -0.57 -15.71
N LEU A 144 0.32 0.19 -15.51
CA LEU A 144 0.44 1.12 -14.38
C LEU A 144 -0.60 2.25 -14.48
N ALA A 145 -0.80 2.82 -15.66
CA ALA A 145 -1.80 3.87 -15.86
C ALA A 145 -3.22 3.33 -15.62
N GLN A 146 -3.53 2.13 -16.07
CA GLN A 146 -4.81 1.45 -15.83
C GLN A 146 -5.04 1.19 -14.34
N LEU A 147 -4.04 0.66 -13.63
CA LEU A 147 -4.13 0.39 -12.19
C LEU A 147 -4.45 1.65 -11.40
N VAL A 148 -3.71 2.74 -11.64
CA VAL A 148 -3.90 4.03 -10.95
C VAL A 148 -5.23 4.67 -11.33
N ALA A 149 -5.61 4.63 -12.60
CA ALA A 149 -6.90 5.16 -13.06
C ALA A 149 -8.07 4.38 -12.46
N SER A 150 -8.01 3.06 -12.39
CA SER A 150 -9.03 2.21 -11.79
C SER A 150 -9.18 2.52 -10.30
N LEU A 151 -8.08 2.64 -9.56
CA LEU A 151 -8.07 3.05 -8.15
C LEU A 151 -8.81 4.38 -7.97
N HIS A 152 -8.44 5.40 -8.73
CA HIS A 152 -8.99 6.75 -8.60
C HIS A 152 -10.45 6.84 -9.05
N ARG A 153 -10.84 6.13 -10.12
CA ARG A 153 -12.23 6.06 -10.60
C ARG A 153 -13.16 5.33 -9.63
N ALA A 154 -12.65 4.35 -8.89
CA ALA A 154 -13.37 3.69 -7.79
C ALA A 154 -13.51 4.59 -6.53
N GLY A 155 -13.07 5.84 -6.60
CA GLY A 155 -13.15 6.78 -5.49
C GLY A 155 -12.06 6.65 -4.46
N TRP A 156 -11.05 5.84 -4.71
CA TRP A 156 -9.92 5.62 -3.79
C TRP A 156 -8.71 6.48 -4.12
N TYR A 157 -7.92 6.80 -3.10
CA TYR A 157 -6.59 7.38 -3.22
C TYR A 157 -5.68 6.78 -2.17
N HIS A 158 -4.43 6.49 -2.59
CA HIS A 158 -3.48 5.71 -1.80
C HIS A 158 -2.82 6.52 -0.69
N ARG A 159 -2.51 7.78 -0.96
CA ARG A 159 -1.77 8.74 -0.11
C ARG A 159 -0.26 8.53 -0.05
N ASP A 160 0.22 7.33 -0.34
CA ASP A 160 1.64 6.96 -0.38
C ASP A 160 1.91 6.07 -1.60
N LEU A 161 1.47 6.51 -2.79
CA LEU A 161 1.58 5.77 -4.05
C LEU A 161 3.00 5.92 -4.62
N TYR A 162 3.93 5.13 -4.08
CA TYR A 162 5.30 4.99 -4.59
C TYR A 162 5.45 3.68 -5.36
N LEU A 163 6.42 3.61 -6.27
CA LEU A 163 6.68 2.39 -7.06
C LEU A 163 7.15 1.20 -6.21
N GLU A 164 7.68 1.45 -5.02
CA GLU A 164 8.00 0.43 -4.02
C GLU A 164 6.74 -0.28 -3.48
N HIS A 165 5.58 0.36 -3.60
CA HIS A 165 4.29 -0.21 -3.21
C HIS A 165 3.51 -0.79 -4.38
N VAL A 166 4.14 -0.96 -5.53
CA VAL A 166 3.60 -1.66 -6.69
C VAL A 166 4.46 -2.89 -6.96
N ILE A 167 3.86 -4.06 -6.90
CA ILE A 167 4.51 -5.33 -7.20
C ILE A 167 4.27 -5.69 -8.66
N LEU A 168 5.32 -6.13 -9.34
CA LEU A 168 5.24 -6.79 -10.63
C LEU A 168 5.20 -8.31 -10.41
N ARG A 169 4.10 -8.95 -10.79
CA ARG A 169 3.91 -10.39 -10.70
C ARG A 169 4.59 -11.11 -11.87
N PRO A 170 4.85 -12.43 -11.76
CA PRO A 170 5.45 -13.20 -12.84
C PRO A 170 4.66 -13.17 -14.16
N ASP A 171 3.34 -13.05 -14.09
CA ASP A 171 2.44 -12.93 -15.25
C ASP A 171 2.42 -11.51 -15.88
N GLY A 172 3.23 -10.59 -15.36
CA GLY A 172 3.28 -9.19 -15.81
C GLY A 172 2.19 -8.30 -15.24
N SER A 173 1.26 -8.83 -14.45
CA SER A 173 0.23 -8.02 -13.79
C SER A 173 0.81 -7.22 -12.62
N LEU A 174 0.13 -6.14 -12.27
CA LEU A 174 0.53 -5.25 -11.17
C LEU A 174 -0.40 -5.43 -9.96
N CYS A 175 0.16 -5.30 -8.76
CA CYS A 175 -0.57 -5.40 -7.51
C CYS A 175 -0.15 -4.27 -6.55
N LEU A 176 -1.11 -3.61 -5.89
CA LEU A 176 -0.85 -2.55 -4.92
C LEU A 176 -0.63 -3.10 -3.51
N LEU A 177 0.34 -2.52 -2.80
CA LEU A 177 0.66 -2.81 -1.41
C LEU A 177 0.53 -1.57 -0.52
N ASP A 178 0.63 -1.77 0.79
CA ASP A 178 0.68 -0.74 1.86
C ASP A 178 -0.54 0.20 1.85
N LEU A 179 -1.72 -0.39 2.00
CA LEU A 179 -3.02 0.27 1.89
C LEU A 179 -3.57 0.80 3.23
N GLY A 180 -2.80 0.72 4.31
CA GLY A 180 -3.22 1.18 5.64
C GLY A 180 -3.64 2.65 5.70
N ARG A 181 -3.11 3.49 4.80
CA ARG A 181 -3.45 4.92 4.68
C ARG A 181 -4.39 5.27 3.54
N ALA A 182 -4.76 4.29 2.71
CA ALA A 182 -5.71 4.53 1.62
C ALA A 182 -7.06 5.02 2.16
N ARG A 183 -7.76 5.82 1.36
CA ARG A 183 -9.07 6.39 1.73
C ARG A 183 -10.00 6.35 0.53
N GLN A 184 -11.27 6.16 0.81
CA GLN A 184 -12.34 6.24 -0.19
C GLN A 184 -13.19 7.49 0.01
N GLN A 185 -13.54 8.13 -1.07
CA GLN A 185 -14.51 9.21 -1.16
C GLN A 185 -15.30 9.05 -2.46
N ALA A 186 -16.61 9.28 -2.44
CA ALA A 186 -17.43 9.20 -3.64
C ALA A 186 -16.90 10.11 -4.78
N SER A 187 -16.30 11.25 -4.42
CA SER A 187 -15.63 12.16 -5.36
C SER A 187 -14.33 12.66 -4.72
N PRO A 188 -13.21 11.99 -4.93
CA PRO A 188 -11.94 12.42 -4.37
C PRO A 188 -11.52 13.79 -4.90
N ARG A 189 -11.12 14.67 -3.99
CA ARG A 189 -10.62 15.99 -4.40
C ARG A 189 -9.35 15.84 -5.24
N SER A 190 -9.25 16.59 -6.34
CA SER A 190 -8.11 16.56 -7.28
C SER A 190 -6.75 16.66 -6.61
N ARG A 191 -6.65 17.38 -5.48
CA ARG A 191 -5.41 17.51 -4.70
C ARG A 191 -4.88 16.16 -4.17
N TRP A 192 -5.76 15.20 -3.87
CA TRP A 192 -5.35 13.89 -3.37
C TRP A 192 -4.87 13.00 -4.51
N LEU A 193 -5.57 13.04 -5.64
CA LEU A 193 -5.17 12.32 -6.84
C LEU A 193 -3.84 12.87 -7.38
N ALA A 194 -3.67 14.20 -7.39
CA ALA A 194 -2.40 14.83 -7.76
C ALA A 194 -1.26 14.48 -6.79
N LYS A 195 -1.58 14.25 -5.49
CA LYS A 195 -0.58 13.78 -4.52
C LYS A 195 -0.08 12.38 -4.88
N ASP A 196 -0.98 11.47 -5.21
CA ASP A 196 -0.62 10.10 -5.59
C ASP A 196 0.19 10.09 -6.89
N LEU A 197 -0.23 10.83 -7.91
CA LEU A 197 0.55 11.00 -9.15
C LEU A 197 1.93 11.60 -8.89
N GLY A 198 2.02 12.60 -8.01
CA GLY A 198 3.30 13.22 -7.65
C GLY A 198 4.24 12.27 -6.91
N ALA A 199 3.71 11.43 -6.01
CA ALA A 199 4.50 10.42 -5.32
C ALA A 199 5.01 9.34 -6.28
N LEU A 200 4.16 8.88 -7.19
CA LEU A 200 4.54 7.91 -8.21
C LEU A 200 5.61 8.48 -9.15
N LEU A 201 5.43 9.71 -9.65
CA LEU A 201 6.43 10.36 -10.50
C LEU A 201 7.75 10.65 -9.77
N HIS A 202 7.69 10.90 -8.46
CA HIS A 202 8.88 11.08 -7.63
C HIS A 202 9.68 9.79 -7.46
N SER A 203 9.00 8.65 -7.35
CA SER A 203 9.63 7.34 -7.16
C SER A 203 10.15 6.71 -8.47
N LEU A 204 9.88 7.31 -9.63
CA LEU A 204 10.47 6.88 -10.89
C LEU A 204 12.00 7.11 -10.89
N PRO A 205 12.81 6.13 -11.33
CA PRO A 205 14.24 6.32 -11.51
C PRO A 205 14.57 7.52 -12.39
N ASP A 206 15.62 8.27 -12.06
CA ASP A 206 15.99 9.51 -12.77
C ASP A 206 16.26 9.29 -14.25
N ARG A 207 16.79 8.12 -14.60
CA ARG A 207 17.05 7.72 -15.98
C ARG A 207 15.79 7.57 -16.85
N ILE A 208 14.59 7.49 -16.26
CA ILE A 208 13.34 7.40 -17.02
C ILE A 208 13.07 8.74 -17.70
N PRO A 209 13.04 8.80 -19.07
CA PRO A 209 12.90 10.04 -19.80
C PRO A 209 11.62 10.80 -19.46
N ALA A 210 11.69 12.13 -19.51
CA ALA A 210 10.53 13.00 -19.31
C ALA A 210 9.36 12.64 -20.26
N ALA A 211 9.67 12.25 -21.50
CA ALA A 211 8.68 11.80 -22.48
C ALA A 211 7.90 10.57 -22.00
N THR A 212 8.54 9.62 -21.31
CA THR A 212 7.88 8.43 -20.73
C THR A 212 6.97 8.83 -19.59
N ARG A 213 7.42 9.75 -18.71
CA ARG A 213 6.59 10.31 -17.62
C ARG A 213 5.33 11.02 -18.17
N LEU A 214 5.49 11.78 -19.25
CA LEU A 214 4.37 12.46 -19.92
C LEU A 214 3.42 11.48 -20.59
N ARG A 215 3.92 10.41 -21.22
CA ARG A 215 3.09 9.35 -21.80
C ARG A 215 2.24 8.65 -20.74
N PHE A 216 2.85 8.27 -19.60
CA PHE A 216 2.11 7.73 -18.47
C PHE A 216 0.96 8.66 -18.04
N LEU A 217 1.29 9.94 -17.81
CA LEU A 217 0.30 10.91 -17.37
C LEU A 217 -0.82 11.12 -18.40
N ALA A 218 -0.47 11.21 -19.68
CA ALA A 218 -1.44 11.34 -20.77
C ALA A 218 -2.38 10.14 -20.79
N ARG A 219 -1.85 8.91 -20.70
CA ARG A 219 -2.63 7.67 -20.67
C ARG A 219 -3.56 7.60 -19.45
N TYR A 220 -3.04 7.95 -18.27
CA TYR A 220 -3.85 8.04 -17.05
C TYR A 220 -5.01 9.03 -17.20
N LEU A 221 -4.76 10.23 -17.73
CA LEU A 221 -5.79 11.25 -17.91
C LEU A 221 -6.84 10.82 -18.92
N ASP A 222 -6.45 10.14 -20.01
CA ASP A 222 -7.40 9.56 -20.97
C ASP A 222 -8.31 8.53 -20.32
N LEU A 223 -7.76 7.62 -19.51
CA LEU A 223 -8.51 6.60 -18.77
C LEU A 223 -9.47 7.21 -17.72
N CYS A 224 -9.13 8.38 -17.20
CA CYS A 224 -9.98 9.14 -16.28
C CYS A 224 -11.01 10.07 -17.01
N GLY A 225 -11.06 10.06 -18.35
CA GLY A 225 -11.96 10.92 -19.12
C GLY A 225 -11.59 12.42 -19.07
N ILE A 226 -10.32 12.74 -18.74
CA ILE A 226 -9.84 14.12 -18.65
C ILE A 226 -9.18 14.52 -19.97
N HIS A 227 -9.95 15.21 -20.79
CA HIS A 227 -9.54 15.61 -22.13
C HIS A 227 -9.28 17.13 -22.23
N GLY A 228 -8.62 17.53 -23.32
CA GLY A 228 -8.32 18.93 -23.63
C GLY A 228 -6.99 19.42 -23.06
N ALA A 229 -6.27 20.22 -23.86
CA ALA A 229 -4.92 20.66 -23.57
C ALA A 229 -4.78 21.48 -22.28
N ARG A 230 -5.79 22.29 -21.93
CA ARG A 230 -5.81 23.09 -20.69
C ARG A 230 -5.90 22.19 -19.46
N ALA A 231 -6.86 21.23 -19.46
CA ALA A 231 -7.03 20.31 -18.35
C ALA A 231 -5.76 19.46 -18.14
N ARG A 232 -5.20 18.89 -19.20
CA ARG A 232 -3.95 18.09 -19.14
C ARG A 232 -2.77 18.91 -18.59
N ARG A 233 -2.60 20.17 -19.03
CA ARG A 233 -1.56 21.05 -18.45
C ARG A 233 -1.78 21.32 -16.97
N THR A 234 -3.02 21.52 -16.53
CA THR A 234 -3.35 21.76 -15.13
C THR A 234 -2.98 20.53 -14.28
N TRP A 235 -3.32 19.33 -14.72
CA TRP A 235 -2.97 18.09 -14.02
C TRP A 235 -1.47 17.82 -14.00
N ALA A 236 -0.78 18.03 -15.12
CA ALA A 236 0.67 17.88 -15.20
C ALA A 236 1.39 18.83 -14.21
N ARG A 237 0.98 20.09 -14.16
CA ARG A 237 1.50 21.06 -13.18
C ARG A 237 1.22 20.66 -11.75
N ALA A 238 0.01 20.20 -11.45
CA ALA A 238 -0.38 19.78 -10.09
C ALA A 238 0.44 18.56 -9.63
N ALA A 239 0.62 17.55 -10.48
CA ALA A 239 1.44 16.38 -10.19
C ALA A 239 2.92 16.76 -9.99
N GLU A 240 3.48 17.63 -10.87
CA GLU A 240 4.85 18.08 -10.79
C GLU A 240 5.11 18.93 -9.53
N GLN A 241 4.20 19.82 -9.15
CA GLN A 241 4.29 20.57 -7.89
C GLN A 241 4.33 19.62 -6.68
N ARG A 242 3.55 18.52 -6.70
CA ARG A 242 3.59 17.52 -5.63
C ARG A 242 4.89 16.74 -5.63
N ARG A 243 5.41 16.34 -6.81
CA ARG A 243 6.71 15.69 -6.96
C ARG A 243 7.82 16.56 -6.38
N ALA A 244 7.89 17.82 -6.80
CA ALA A 244 8.89 18.78 -6.33
C ALA A 244 8.81 18.99 -4.81
N ARG A 245 7.59 19.07 -4.25
CA ARG A 245 7.40 19.19 -2.80
C ARG A 245 7.87 17.97 -2.04
N ILE A 246 7.70 16.76 -2.58
CA ILE A 246 8.23 15.53 -1.96
C ILE A 246 9.76 15.55 -2.01
N ALA A 247 10.36 15.92 -3.15
CA ALA A 247 11.80 16.00 -3.32
C ALA A 247 12.47 17.03 -2.37
N SER A 248 11.77 18.13 -2.03
CA SER A 248 12.28 19.16 -1.12
C SER A 248 12.20 18.79 0.37
N HIS A 249 11.51 17.70 0.73
CA HIS A 249 11.47 17.23 2.10
C HIS A 249 12.59 16.22 2.31
N ALA A 250 13.56 16.52 3.20
CA ALA A 250 14.58 15.55 3.59
C ALA A 250 13.90 14.24 4.06
N PRO A 251 14.40 13.07 3.66
CA PRO A 251 13.81 11.79 4.06
C PRO A 251 13.83 11.70 5.59
N ARG A 252 12.67 11.52 6.20
CA ARG A 252 12.53 11.40 7.66
C ARG A 252 13.10 10.07 8.18
N HIS A 253 13.39 9.12 7.28
CA HIS A 253 14.07 7.87 7.57
C HIS A 253 14.91 7.49 6.34
N VAL A 254 16.22 7.56 6.48
CA VAL A 254 17.14 6.82 5.61
C VAL A 254 16.83 5.35 5.90
N SER A 255 16.31 4.64 4.93
CA SER A 255 16.20 3.18 5.01
C SER A 255 17.62 2.68 5.18
N ALA A 256 17.93 2.09 6.32
CA ALA A 256 19.20 1.40 6.49
C ALA A 256 19.29 0.36 5.37
N ALA A 257 20.26 0.54 4.49
CA ALA A 257 20.62 -0.47 3.52
C ALA A 257 20.90 -1.76 4.31
N ASN A 258 20.27 -2.83 3.91
CA ASN A 258 20.52 -4.16 4.45
C ASN A 258 21.95 -4.54 4.03
N PRO A 259 22.93 -4.64 4.95
CA PRO A 259 24.22 -5.18 4.62
C PRO A 259 24.12 -6.70 4.78
N ALA A 260 23.80 -7.39 3.67
CA ALA A 260 23.99 -8.82 3.57
C ALA A 260 24.24 -9.16 2.12
N SER A 261 25.48 -9.15 1.75
CA SER A 261 26.08 -10.04 0.78
C SER A 261 26.26 -11.42 1.41
#